data_05c300c701ecdb403c08563d5d0fdc6a
#
_entry.id   05c300c701ecdb403c08563d5d0fdc6a
#
_cell.length_a   1.000
_cell.length_b   1.000
_cell.length_c   1.000
_cell.angle_alpha   90.00
_cell.angle_beta   90.00
_cell.angle_gamma   90.00
#
_symmetry.space_group_name_H-M   'P 1'
#
loop_
_entity.id
_entity.type
_entity.pdbx_description
1 polymer ?
#
loop_
_entity_poly.entity_id
_entity_poly.type
_entity_poly.pdbx_seq_one_letter_code
_entity_poly.pdbx_strand_id
1 'polypeptide(L)'
;MLTNRDRSLLKFLEDNKGISTQQAKYIFFDGIERSAIRRLNQLEDKGILEYYYRGKNKIYKLVGSSELSYHDTIIYDFYAWIYKQKGTVLDFKKNPHFIQNMLIPDGLFKCRLPYKDVFGTFFFLLEVDYKHPTSDEKIDVFYEKLYREQTLKEYCGAAEFPMLIISKEYIGLRKRSNNFEIIYTDFKFKNLYDLLVS
;
A
#
# COMPACT_ATOMS: atom_id res chain seq x y z
N MET A 1 24.92 -10.27 -13.77
CA MET A 1 23.76 -10.28 -14.67
C MET A 1 22.52 -9.93 -13.87
N LEU A 2 21.58 -9.14 -14.43
CA LEU A 2 20.30 -8.83 -13.79
C LEU A 2 19.28 -9.94 -14.08
N THR A 3 18.59 -10.41 -13.04
CA THR A 3 17.50 -11.40 -13.15
C THR A 3 16.18 -10.71 -13.50
N ASN A 4 15.13 -11.46 -13.82
CA ASN A 4 13.78 -10.90 -13.99
C ASN A 4 13.27 -10.23 -12.71
N ARG A 5 13.53 -10.82 -11.53
CA ARG A 5 13.24 -10.23 -10.23
C ARG A 5 13.91 -8.87 -10.04
N ASP A 6 15.17 -8.75 -10.45
CA ASP A 6 15.88 -7.46 -10.35
C ASP A 6 15.24 -6.41 -11.25
N ARG A 7 14.85 -6.78 -12.47
CA ARG A 7 14.16 -5.86 -13.38
C ARG A 7 12.85 -5.36 -12.77
N SER A 8 12.06 -6.26 -12.16
CA SER A 8 10.83 -5.89 -11.46
C SER A 8 11.09 -4.98 -10.26
N LEU A 9 12.14 -5.26 -9.46
CA LEU A 9 12.56 -4.42 -8.34
C LEU A 9 13.00 -3.03 -8.82
N LEU A 10 13.83 -2.95 -9.87
CA LEU A 10 14.31 -1.68 -10.40
C LEU A 10 13.16 -0.86 -10.98
N LYS A 11 12.22 -1.50 -11.70
CA LYS A 11 11.01 -0.85 -12.19
C LYS A 11 10.15 -0.31 -11.05
N PHE A 12 9.99 -1.09 -9.98
CA PHE A 12 9.29 -0.62 -8.78
C PHE A 12 9.97 0.62 -8.18
N LEU A 13 11.31 0.66 -8.14
CA LEU A 13 12.07 1.80 -7.60
C LEU A 13 11.98 3.04 -8.50
N GLU A 14 11.94 2.87 -9.81
CA GLU A 14 11.70 3.97 -10.77
C GLU A 14 10.34 4.64 -10.50
N ASP A 15 9.30 3.83 -10.30
CA ASP A 15 7.94 4.32 -10.10
C ASP A 15 7.72 4.87 -8.68
N ASN A 16 8.43 4.34 -7.68
CA ASN A 16 8.11 4.51 -6.26
C ASN A 16 9.25 5.10 -5.41
N LYS A 17 10.39 5.45 -5.99
CA LYS A 17 11.52 6.18 -5.40
C LYS A 17 12.32 5.44 -4.32
N GLY A 18 11.80 4.41 -3.70
CA GLY A 18 12.51 3.70 -2.65
C GLY A 18 11.78 2.47 -2.11
N ILE A 19 12.54 1.61 -1.42
CA ILE A 19 12.02 0.41 -0.78
C ILE A 19 12.86 0.06 0.45
N SER A 20 12.20 -0.29 1.57
CA SER A 20 12.90 -0.84 2.72
C SER A 20 13.24 -2.32 2.51
N THR A 21 14.23 -2.83 3.28
CA THR A 21 14.56 -4.25 3.26
C THR A 21 13.34 -5.14 3.56
N GLN A 22 12.49 -4.70 4.50
CA GLN A 22 11.28 -5.45 4.87
C GLN A 22 10.22 -5.47 3.76
N GLN A 23 10.00 -4.36 3.08
CA GLN A 23 9.13 -4.30 1.91
C GLN A 23 9.65 -5.19 0.78
N ALA A 24 10.94 -5.05 0.44
CA ALA A 24 11.58 -5.87 -0.59
C ALA A 24 11.45 -7.38 -0.29
N LYS A 25 11.68 -7.78 0.96
CA LYS A 25 11.56 -9.16 1.44
C LYS A 25 10.23 -9.79 1.04
N TYR A 26 9.11 -9.09 1.27
CA TYR A 26 7.78 -9.64 0.96
C TYR A 26 7.40 -9.50 -0.51
N ILE A 27 7.70 -8.35 -1.13
CA ILE A 27 7.27 -8.06 -2.51
C ILE A 27 8.07 -8.88 -3.54
N PHE A 28 9.38 -9.09 -3.30
CA PHE A 28 10.29 -9.66 -4.32
C PHE A 28 11.03 -10.93 -3.90
N PHE A 29 11.05 -11.28 -2.60
CA PHE A 29 11.89 -12.37 -2.10
C PHE A 29 11.11 -13.41 -1.27
N ASP A 30 9.81 -13.53 -1.49
CA ASP A 30 8.94 -14.58 -0.91
C ASP A 30 9.06 -14.69 0.62
N GLY A 31 9.28 -13.56 1.31
CA GLY A 31 9.48 -13.48 2.75
C GLY A 31 10.88 -13.88 3.23
N ILE A 32 11.84 -14.16 2.35
CA ILE A 32 13.20 -14.60 2.71
C ILE A 32 14.11 -13.39 2.89
N GLU A 33 14.27 -12.95 4.14
CA GLU A 33 15.03 -11.74 4.51
C GLU A 33 16.50 -11.79 4.08
N ARG A 34 17.18 -12.93 4.31
CA ARG A 34 18.58 -13.11 3.91
C ARG A 34 18.80 -12.94 2.42
N SER A 35 17.85 -13.40 1.59
CA SER A 35 17.90 -13.25 0.14
C SER A 35 17.71 -11.79 -0.29
N ALA A 36 16.78 -11.08 0.36
CA ALA A 36 16.55 -9.65 0.13
C ALA A 36 17.80 -8.85 0.46
N ILE A 37 18.34 -8.99 1.67
CA ILE A 37 19.54 -8.26 2.12
C ILE A 37 20.71 -8.51 1.18
N ARG A 38 21.02 -9.79 0.91
CA ARG A 38 22.11 -10.15 0.02
C ARG A 38 22.00 -9.51 -1.35
N ARG A 39 20.79 -9.56 -1.93
CA ARG A 39 20.61 -9.03 -3.30
C ARG A 39 20.64 -7.52 -3.37
N LEU A 40 20.01 -6.84 -2.42
CA LEU A 40 20.04 -5.39 -2.34
C LEU A 40 21.46 -4.86 -2.17
N ASN A 41 22.27 -5.47 -1.30
CA ASN A 41 23.69 -5.13 -1.13
C ASN A 41 24.48 -5.38 -2.44
N GLN A 42 24.26 -6.50 -3.14
CA GLN A 42 24.92 -6.75 -4.43
C GLN A 42 24.57 -5.70 -5.50
N LEU A 43 23.35 -5.15 -5.49
CA LEU A 43 22.97 -4.09 -6.42
C LEU A 43 23.57 -2.74 -5.99
N GLU A 44 23.72 -2.51 -4.70
CA GLU A 44 24.44 -1.37 -4.12
C GLU A 44 25.94 -1.42 -4.48
N ASP A 45 26.62 -2.56 -4.25
CA ASP A 45 28.04 -2.78 -4.59
C ASP A 45 28.34 -2.52 -6.09
N LYS A 46 27.33 -2.72 -6.95
CA LYS A 46 27.41 -2.44 -8.39
C LYS A 46 27.10 -0.99 -8.77
N GLY A 47 26.82 -0.13 -7.80
CA GLY A 47 26.47 1.26 -8.05
C GLY A 47 25.10 1.45 -8.72
N ILE A 48 24.20 0.45 -8.66
CA ILE A 48 22.84 0.54 -9.21
C ILE A 48 21.91 1.15 -8.17
N LEU A 49 22.08 0.75 -6.90
CA LEU A 49 21.34 1.26 -5.76
C LEU A 49 22.26 2.05 -4.85
N GLU A 50 21.67 2.98 -4.13
CA GLU A 50 22.22 3.60 -2.95
C GLU A 50 21.21 3.50 -1.81
N TYR A 51 21.61 3.76 -0.58
CA TYR A 51 20.70 3.69 0.55
C TYR A 51 20.87 4.87 1.50
N TYR A 52 19.84 5.03 2.33
CA TYR A 52 19.86 5.90 3.50
C TYR A 52 19.14 5.23 4.66
N TYR A 53 19.31 5.76 5.86
CA TYR A 53 18.60 5.28 7.04
C TYR A 53 17.45 6.20 7.41
N ARG A 54 16.31 5.59 7.72
CA ARG A 54 15.18 6.27 8.37
C ARG A 54 14.90 5.55 9.70
N GLY A 55 15.36 6.15 10.80
CA GLY A 55 15.42 5.47 12.08
C GLY A 55 16.31 4.22 11.97
N LYS A 56 15.75 3.05 12.29
CA LYS A 56 16.47 1.76 12.18
C LYS A 56 16.30 1.08 10.81
N ASN A 57 15.51 1.65 9.91
CA ASN A 57 15.20 1.04 8.62
C ASN A 57 16.19 1.50 7.54
N LYS A 58 16.88 0.56 6.91
CA LYS A 58 17.67 0.79 5.70
C LYS A 58 16.72 0.84 4.49
N ILE A 59 16.75 1.95 3.75
CA ILE A 59 15.91 2.19 2.58
C ILE A 59 16.81 2.32 1.36
N TYR A 60 16.56 1.51 0.36
CA TYR A 60 17.28 1.50 -0.90
C TYR A 60 16.52 2.30 -1.95
N LYS A 61 17.26 2.99 -2.80
CA LYS A 61 16.75 3.76 -3.92
C LYS A 61 17.71 3.67 -5.11
N LEU A 62 17.27 4.06 -6.29
CA LEU A 62 18.16 4.19 -7.43
C LEU A 62 19.17 5.33 -7.18
N VAL A 63 20.41 5.14 -7.64
CA VAL A 63 21.44 6.17 -7.53
C VAL A 63 20.97 7.45 -8.19
N GLY A 64 21.08 8.58 -7.46
CA GLY A 64 20.66 9.90 -7.91
C GLY A 64 19.16 10.18 -7.83
N SER A 65 18.32 9.22 -7.42
CA SER A 65 16.89 9.48 -7.23
C SER A 65 16.60 10.20 -5.91
N SER A 66 15.43 10.83 -5.79
CA SER A 66 15.00 11.46 -4.54
C SER A 66 14.67 10.42 -3.48
N GLU A 67 14.72 10.81 -2.20
CA GLU A 67 14.31 9.95 -1.10
C GLU A 67 12.79 9.72 -1.08
N LEU A 68 12.40 8.53 -0.64
CA LEU A 68 11.01 8.19 -0.37
C LEU A 68 10.51 8.99 0.84
N SER A 69 9.29 9.55 0.79
CA SER A 69 8.70 10.20 1.96
C SER A 69 8.32 9.18 3.05
N TYR A 70 8.16 9.63 4.32
CA TYR A 70 7.70 8.72 5.37
C TYR A 70 6.25 8.27 5.11
N HIS A 71 5.42 9.19 4.65
CA HIS A 71 4.06 8.90 4.24
C HIS A 71 4.00 7.80 3.16
N ASP A 72 4.80 7.94 2.10
CA ASP A 72 4.89 6.93 1.04
C ASP A 72 5.43 5.58 1.56
N THR A 73 6.31 5.60 2.57
CA THR A 73 6.78 4.36 3.20
C THR A 73 5.62 3.55 3.77
N ILE A 74 4.64 4.22 4.41
CA ILE A 74 3.46 3.55 4.97
C ILE A 74 2.57 2.97 3.84
N ILE A 75 2.39 3.68 2.73
CA ILE A 75 1.65 3.16 1.56
C ILE A 75 2.31 1.86 1.06
N TYR A 76 3.65 1.83 0.96
CA TYR A 76 4.36 0.62 0.52
C TYR A 76 4.47 -0.45 1.60
N ASP A 77 4.32 -0.12 2.88
CA ASP A 77 4.13 -1.09 3.95
C ASP A 77 2.79 -1.82 3.80
N PHE A 78 1.73 -1.12 3.37
CA PHE A 78 0.46 -1.76 3.00
C PHE A 78 0.61 -2.67 1.78
N TYR A 79 1.32 -2.21 0.75
CA TYR A 79 1.64 -3.02 -0.42
C TYR A 79 2.37 -4.31 -0.03
N ALA A 80 3.41 -4.21 0.81
CA ALA A 80 4.17 -5.35 1.33
C ALA A 80 3.34 -6.24 2.28
N TRP A 81 2.39 -5.64 3.03
CA TRP A 81 1.47 -6.39 3.89
C TRP A 81 0.62 -7.36 3.08
N ILE A 82 0.12 -6.98 1.90
CA ILE A 82 -0.64 -7.88 1.02
C ILE A 82 0.19 -9.14 0.70
N TYR A 83 1.45 -8.97 0.31
CA TYR A 83 2.34 -10.12 0.03
C TYR A 83 2.69 -10.92 1.28
N LYS A 84 2.84 -10.26 2.44
CA LYS A 84 3.03 -10.94 3.73
C LYS A 84 1.87 -11.86 4.07
N GLN A 85 0.64 -11.50 3.71
CA GLN A 85 -0.54 -12.35 3.82
C GLN A 85 -0.65 -13.41 2.71
N LYS A 86 0.43 -13.67 1.96
CA LYS A 86 0.45 -14.57 0.80
C LYS A 86 -0.51 -14.15 -0.32
N GLY A 87 -0.86 -12.88 -0.35
CA GLY A 87 -1.66 -12.27 -1.40
C GLY A 87 -0.82 -11.77 -2.57
N THR A 88 -1.48 -11.15 -3.53
CA THR A 88 -0.87 -10.56 -4.72
C THR A 88 -1.58 -9.27 -5.06
N VAL A 89 -0.82 -8.20 -5.31
CA VAL A 89 -1.36 -6.96 -5.87
C VAL A 89 -1.58 -7.16 -7.37
N LEU A 90 -2.83 -6.97 -7.81
CA LEU A 90 -3.23 -7.09 -9.21
C LEU A 90 -3.20 -5.74 -9.93
N ASP A 91 -3.56 -4.67 -9.22
CA ASP A 91 -3.49 -3.29 -9.69
C ASP A 91 -3.24 -2.36 -8.49
N PHE A 92 -2.46 -1.32 -8.71
CA PHE A 92 -2.17 -0.29 -7.72
C PHE A 92 -2.05 1.07 -8.38
N LYS A 93 -2.82 2.03 -7.89
CA LYS A 93 -2.74 3.44 -8.29
C LYS A 93 -2.44 4.29 -7.07
N LYS A 94 -1.29 4.96 -7.08
CA LYS A 94 -0.91 5.91 -6.05
C LYS A 94 -1.56 7.26 -6.34
N ASN A 95 -2.12 7.89 -5.30
CA ASN A 95 -2.80 9.18 -5.38
C ASN A 95 -3.80 9.28 -6.54
N PRO A 96 -4.75 8.33 -6.67
CA PRO A 96 -5.74 8.40 -7.73
C PRO A 96 -6.64 9.62 -7.55
N HIS A 97 -7.01 10.27 -8.64
CA HIS A 97 -7.81 11.48 -8.62
C HIS A 97 -9.27 11.17 -8.91
N PHE A 98 -10.16 11.60 -8.04
CA PHE A 98 -11.62 11.47 -8.18
C PHE A 98 -12.32 12.80 -7.98
N ILE A 99 -13.58 12.89 -8.42
CA ILE A 99 -14.46 14.05 -8.20
C ILE A 99 -13.77 15.36 -8.65
N GLN A 100 -13.27 15.40 -9.89
CA GLN A 100 -12.57 16.56 -10.44
C GLN A 100 -11.39 17.02 -9.55
N ASN A 101 -10.60 16.08 -9.03
CA ASN A 101 -9.45 16.30 -8.14
C ASN A 101 -9.79 16.78 -6.71
N MET A 102 -11.06 16.79 -6.30
CA MET A 102 -11.44 17.13 -4.92
C MET A 102 -11.21 15.98 -3.94
N LEU A 103 -11.11 14.74 -4.43
CA LEU A 103 -10.77 13.55 -3.62
C LEU A 103 -9.55 12.87 -4.21
N ILE A 104 -8.50 12.79 -3.41
CA ILE A 104 -7.24 12.11 -3.74
C ILE A 104 -6.89 11.19 -2.57
N PRO A 105 -7.31 9.92 -2.60
CA PRO A 105 -6.81 8.91 -1.68
C PRO A 105 -5.32 8.64 -1.88
N ASP A 106 -4.64 8.16 -0.85
CA ASP A 106 -3.21 7.83 -0.95
C ASP A 106 -2.94 6.60 -1.82
N GLY A 107 -3.91 5.68 -1.90
CA GLY A 107 -3.82 4.52 -2.77
C GLY A 107 -5.16 3.89 -3.12
N LEU A 108 -5.24 3.33 -4.32
CA LEU A 108 -6.30 2.42 -4.76
C LEU A 108 -5.65 1.08 -5.11
N PHE A 109 -6.12 0.03 -4.46
CA PHE A 109 -5.57 -1.33 -4.61
C PHE A 109 -6.65 -2.29 -5.09
N LYS A 110 -6.27 -3.14 -6.03
CA LYS A 110 -6.94 -4.39 -6.35
C LYS A 110 -5.99 -5.52 -6.05
N CYS A 111 -6.37 -6.46 -5.19
CA CYS A 111 -5.49 -7.54 -4.80
C CYS A 111 -6.26 -8.86 -4.61
N ARG A 112 -5.51 -9.96 -4.65
CA ARG A 112 -5.99 -11.27 -4.21
C ARG A 112 -5.42 -11.57 -2.85
N LEU A 113 -6.28 -11.98 -1.91
CA LEU A 113 -5.89 -12.40 -0.56
C LEU A 113 -6.49 -13.77 -0.26
N PRO A 114 -5.83 -14.59 0.58
CA PRO A 114 -6.47 -15.77 1.15
C PRO A 114 -7.72 -15.36 1.93
N TYR A 115 -8.82 -16.06 1.71
CA TYR A 115 -10.07 -15.86 2.43
C TYR A 115 -10.69 -17.23 2.68
N LYS A 116 -10.69 -17.68 3.95
CA LYS A 116 -11.03 -19.06 4.30
C LYS A 116 -10.16 -20.03 3.47
N ASP A 117 -10.76 -20.95 2.73
CA ASP A 117 -10.07 -21.95 1.92
C ASP A 117 -9.85 -21.56 0.45
N VAL A 118 -10.17 -20.31 0.08
CA VAL A 118 -10.07 -19.80 -1.29
C VAL A 118 -9.33 -18.48 -1.35
N PHE A 119 -9.01 -18.01 -2.56
CA PHE A 119 -8.51 -16.64 -2.77
C PHE A 119 -9.65 -15.73 -3.21
N GLY A 120 -9.91 -14.68 -2.42
CA GLY A 120 -10.82 -13.60 -2.77
C GLY A 120 -10.12 -12.44 -3.48
N THR A 121 -10.86 -11.72 -4.32
CA THR A 121 -10.41 -10.43 -4.85
C THR A 121 -10.96 -9.30 -3.96
N PHE A 122 -10.06 -8.46 -3.47
CA PHE A 122 -10.37 -7.34 -2.59
C PHE A 122 -9.98 -6.02 -3.24
N PHE A 123 -10.73 -5.00 -2.91
CA PHE A 123 -10.51 -3.64 -3.38
C PHE A 123 -10.39 -2.72 -2.17
N PHE A 124 -9.34 -1.89 -2.13
CA PHE A 124 -9.08 -0.98 -1.03
C PHE A 124 -8.81 0.43 -1.53
N LEU A 125 -9.42 1.41 -0.87
CA LEU A 125 -8.94 2.78 -0.85
C LEU A 125 -8.14 2.96 0.44
N LEU A 126 -6.94 3.49 0.36
CA LEU A 126 -6.05 3.70 1.49
C LEU A 126 -5.92 5.19 1.78
N GLU A 127 -6.08 5.57 3.04
CA GLU A 127 -5.73 6.85 3.63
C GLU A 127 -4.67 6.63 4.72
N VAL A 128 -3.62 7.44 4.70
CA VAL A 128 -2.52 7.39 5.67
C VAL A 128 -2.50 8.67 6.49
N ASP A 129 -3.09 8.62 7.66
CA ASP A 129 -3.20 9.73 8.61
C ASP A 129 -1.88 9.97 9.36
N TYR A 130 -0.82 10.38 8.66
CA TYR A 130 0.47 10.62 9.29
C TYR A 130 0.61 12.03 9.88
N LYS A 131 0.35 13.07 9.08
CA LYS A 131 0.42 14.47 9.51
C LYS A 131 -0.93 15.17 9.45
N HIS A 132 -1.77 14.75 8.55
CA HIS A 132 -3.08 15.32 8.29
C HIS A 132 -4.11 14.19 8.40
N PRO A 133 -4.95 14.21 9.46
CA PRO A 133 -5.97 13.19 9.65
C PRO A 133 -7.04 13.30 8.56
N THR A 134 -7.55 12.17 8.13
CA THR A 134 -8.75 12.09 7.29
C THR A 134 -9.92 12.64 8.10
N SER A 135 -10.47 13.78 7.68
CA SER A 135 -11.56 14.43 8.39
C SER A 135 -12.88 13.68 8.19
N ASP A 136 -13.80 13.83 9.14
CA ASP A 136 -15.16 13.33 9.00
C ASP A 136 -15.85 13.92 7.78
N GLU A 137 -15.59 15.20 7.47
CA GLU A 137 -16.07 15.86 6.26
C GLU A 137 -15.57 15.17 4.98
N LYS A 138 -14.29 14.76 4.93
CA LYS A 138 -13.75 14.02 3.78
C LYS A 138 -14.54 12.72 3.56
N ILE A 139 -14.91 12.04 4.63
CA ILE A 139 -15.73 10.81 4.56
C ILE A 139 -17.16 11.13 4.13
N ASP A 140 -17.84 12.01 4.85
CA ASP A 140 -19.27 12.30 4.67
C ASP A 140 -19.60 13.00 3.34
N VAL A 141 -18.67 13.81 2.83
CA VAL A 141 -18.89 14.56 1.59
C VAL A 141 -18.27 13.85 0.39
N PHE A 142 -16.96 13.59 0.42
CA PHE A 142 -16.25 13.15 -0.78
C PHE A 142 -16.33 11.63 -1.00
N TYR A 143 -16.14 10.80 0.03
CA TYR A 143 -16.26 9.34 -0.13
C TYR A 143 -17.70 8.91 -0.35
N GLU A 144 -18.66 9.54 0.33
CA GLU A 144 -20.09 9.29 0.09
C GLU A 144 -20.52 9.73 -1.32
N LYS A 145 -19.97 10.84 -1.83
CA LYS A 145 -20.19 11.27 -3.21
C LYS A 145 -19.61 10.28 -4.20
N LEU A 146 -18.35 9.83 -4.00
CA LEU A 146 -17.71 8.83 -4.85
C LEU A 146 -18.51 7.53 -4.92
N TYR A 147 -19.05 7.07 -3.77
CA TYR A 147 -19.94 5.93 -3.71
C TYR A 147 -21.21 6.13 -4.53
N ARG A 148 -21.91 7.26 -4.33
CA ARG A 148 -23.18 7.58 -5.05
C ARG A 148 -23.00 7.71 -6.56
N GLU A 149 -21.88 8.27 -7.00
CA GLU A 149 -21.55 8.40 -8.42
C GLU A 149 -21.20 7.05 -9.07
N GLN A 150 -21.03 6.00 -8.28
CA GLN A 150 -20.66 4.64 -8.72
C GLN A 150 -19.46 4.58 -9.66
N THR A 151 -18.56 5.57 -9.54
CA THR A 151 -17.37 5.73 -10.40
C THR A 151 -16.45 4.51 -10.37
N LEU A 152 -16.42 3.77 -9.25
CA LEU A 152 -15.59 2.60 -9.07
C LEU A 152 -16.32 1.26 -9.28
N LYS A 153 -17.60 1.27 -9.65
CA LYS A 153 -18.40 0.05 -9.82
C LYS A 153 -17.81 -0.92 -10.85
N GLU A 154 -17.42 -0.43 -12.01
CA GLU A 154 -16.80 -1.28 -13.03
C GLU A 154 -15.45 -1.85 -12.57
N TYR A 155 -14.67 -1.05 -11.83
CA TYR A 155 -13.40 -1.49 -11.29
C TYR A 155 -13.56 -2.56 -10.21
N CYS A 156 -14.55 -2.42 -9.33
CA CYS A 156 -14.83 -3.32 -8.21
C CYS A 156 -15.73 -4.52 -8.59
N GLY A 157 -16.48 -4.43 -9.67
CA GLY A 157 -17.43 -5.48 -10.07
C GLY A 157 -18.46 -5.78 -8.98
N ALA A 158 -18.56 -7.03 -8.56
CA ALA A 158 -19.53 -7.47 -7.56
C ALA A 158 -19.34 -6.85 -6.15
N ALA A 159 -18.16 -6.30 -5.85
CA ALA A 159 -17.93 -5.60 -4.57
C ALA A 159 -18.52 -4.18 -4.56
N GLU A 160 -18.95 -3.66 -5.73
CA GLU A 160 -19.54 -2.34 -5.96
C GLU A 160 -18.66 -1.15 -5.53
N PHE A 161 -18.04 -1.19 -4.35
CA PHE A 161 -17.18 -0.13 -3.84
C PHE A 161 -15.99 -0.72 -3.04
N PRO A 162 -14.81 -0.08 -3.05
CA PRO A 162 -13.67 -0.51 -2.26
C PRO A 162 -13.89 -0.30 -0.76
N MET A 163 -13.32 -1.15 0.09
CA MET A 163 -13.21 -0.88 1.52
C MET A 163 -12.25 0.29 1.74
N LEU A 164 -12.65 1.25 2.57
CA LEU A 164 -11.80 2.38 2.96
C LEU A 164 -10.93 1.99 4.15
N ILE A 165 -9.63 1.89 3.95
CA ILE A 165 -8.65 1.63 5.01
C ILE A 165 -8.07 2.97 5.46
N ILE A 166 -8.24 3.31 6.74
CA ILE A 166 -7.64 4.49 7.36
C ILE A 166 -6.55 4.02 8.31
N SER A 167 -5.30 4.26 7.92
CA SER A 167 -4.12 3.90 8.71
C SER A 167 -3.63 5.11 9.49
N LYS A 168 -3.52 4.97 10.83
CA LYS A 168 -3.10 6.05 11.73
C LYS A 168 -2.36 5.54 12.95
N GLU A 169 -1.56 6.43 13.57
CA GLU A 169 -0.75 6.08 14.74
C GLU A 169 -1.62 5.72 15.94
N TYR A 170 -2.68 6.47 16.15
CA TYR A 170 -3.62 6.27 17.27
C TYR A 170 -5.05 6.13 16.76
N ILE A 171 -5.68 5.00 17.09
CA ILE A 171 -7.07 4.69 16.72
C ILE A 171 -8.00 5.18 17.85
N GLY A 172 -8.48 6.41 17.71
CA GLY A 172 -9.48 6.99 18.61
C GLY A 172 -10.91 6.69 18.15
N LEU A 173 -11.76 7.74 18.13
CA LEU A 173 -13.12 7.66 17.60
C LEU A 173 -13.09 7.19 16.14
N ARG A 174 -14.04 6.29 15.81
CA ARG A 174 -14.14 5.68 14.48
C ARG A 174 -15.42 6.15 13.81
N LYS A 175 -15.27 6.83 12.69
CA LYS A 175 -16.38 7.13 11.81
C LYS A 175 -16.86 5.84 11.14
N ARG A 176 -18.16 5.77 10.85
CA ARG A 176 -18.79 4.68 10.09
C ARG A 176 -19.56 5.27 8.92
N SER A 177 -19.66 4.53 7.83
CA SER A 177 -20.62 4.78 6.75
C SER A 177 -21.67 3.67 6.75
N ASN A 178 -22.88 3.98 6.30
CA ASN A 178 -23.91 2.98 6.04
C ASN A 178 -23.80 2.40 4.61
N ASN A 179 -22.98 2.98 3.76
CA ASN A 179 -22.91 2.69 2.35
C ASN A 179 -21.66 1.88 1.95
N PHE A 180 -20.58 2.00 2.72
CA PHE A 180 -19.33 1.27 2.47
C PHE A 180 -18.58 1.00 3.77
N GLU A 181 -17.72 0.01 3.73
CA GLU A 181 -16.94 -0.41 4.91
C GLU A 181 -15.75 0.52 5.14
N ILE A 182 -15.53 0.92 6.41
CA ILE A 182 -14.38 1.70 6.86
C ILE A 182 -13.65 0.90 7.93
N ILE A 183 -12.38 0.59 7.67
CA ILE A 183 -11.51 -0.14 8.59
C ILE A 183 -10.38 0.76 9.06
N TYR A 184 -10.24 0.88 10.38
CA TYR A 184 -9.15 1.63 11.02
C TYR A 184 -8.05 0.69 11.48
N THR A 185 -6.81 1.00 11.16
CA THR A 185 -5.64 0.18 11.49
C THR A 185 -4.44 1.03 11.87
N ASP A 186 -3.42 0.41 12.50
CA ASP A 186 -2.13 1.06 12.75
C ASP A 186 -1.28 1.10 11.46
N PHE A 187 -0.16 1.87 11.48
CA PHE A 187 0.77 1.95 10.35
C PHE A 187 1.49 0.63 10.03
N LYS A 188 1.30 -0.42 10.82
CA LYS A 188 1.86 -1.76 10.60
C LYS A 188 0.84 -2.77 10.11
N PHE A 189 -0.43 -2.36 10.01
CA PHE A 189 -1.55 -3.18 9.52
C PHE A 189 -1.70 -4.52 10.28
N LYS A 190 -1.38 -4.53 11.58
CA LYS A 190 -1.25 -5.77 12.37
C LYS A 190 -2.54 -6.58 12.42
N ASN A 191 -3.67 -5.93 12.70
CA ASN A 191 -4.96 -6.59 12.90
C ASN A 191 -5.84 -6.52 11.65
N LEU A 192 -5.32 -6.01 10.54
CA LEU A 192 -6.14 -5.76 9.36
C LEU A 192 -6.67 -7.07 8.75
N TYR A 193 -5.85 -8.11 8.71
CA TYR A 193 -6.29 -9.39 8.16
C TYR A 193 -7.44 -10.02 8.96
N ASP A 194 -7.36 -9.98 10.28
CA ASP A 194 -8.41 -10.53 11.16
C ASP A 194 -9.73 -9.78 10.98
N LEU A 195 -9.67 -8.45 10.77
CA LEU A 195 -10.84 -7.62 10.50
C LEU A 195 -11.47 -7.89 9.11
N LEU A 196 -10.69 -8.37 8.15
CA LEU A 196 -11.17 -8.68 6.80
C LEU A 196 -11.84 -10.06 6.71
N VAL A 197 -11.51 -10.99 7.61
CA VAL A 197 -11.97 -12.37 7.56
C VAL A 197 -12.97 -12.73 8.67
N SER A 198 -13.21 -11.77 9.61
CA SER A 198 -14.23 -11.89 10.67
C SER A 198 -15.64 -11.69 10.11
#